data_d91fa288ba05f9cfee8b9d287f852901
#
_entry.id   d91fa288ba05f9cfee8b9d287f852901
#
_cell.length_a   1.000
_cell.length_b   1.000
_cell.length_c   1.000
_cell.angle_alpha   90.00
_cell.angle_beta   90.00
_cell.angle_gamma   90.00
#
_symmetry.space_group_name_H-M   'P 1'
#
loop_
_entity.id
_entity.type
_entity.pdbx_description
1 polymer ?
#
loop_
_entity_poly.entity_id
_entity_poly.type
_entity_poly.pdbx_seq_one_letter_code
_entity_poly.pdbx_strand_id
1 'polypeptide(L)'
;MFFKKKESGTETIQWRDDQFCAVIEKKAEDVSPKYCVIADESKYTLLYRDGSFYGMPRPYGGAIFPFAVDPKEQGSKGELKNFHFAKIVSISKDFNLKIDWGTQIPFKIEDPITKEAYNVGASGVFYVNIDPTDAARKADMFYNKCLSQRKAEQFNTEALCDFLREAFIMQVGAKIQEYIVEKNSSLQNYIGLQPAEILKISMEICPKLSTIFASYGLSIVKLSSENSILQRLEVRKA
;
A
#
# COMPACT_ATOMS: atom_id res chain seq x y z
N MET A 1 34.34 12.90 -31.36
CA MET A 1 33.56 11.88 -30.65
C MET A 1 33.70 12.19 -29.15
N PHE A 2 32.71 12.80 -28.54
CA PHE A 2 32.76 13.14 -27.11
C PHE A 2 32.37 11.90 -26.32
N PHE A 3 33.34 11.29 -25.65
CA PHE A 3 33.06 10.22 -24.68
C PHE A 3 32.34 10.86 -23.47
N LYS A 4 31.05 10.60 -23.32
CA LYS A 4 30.33 10.94 -22.11
C LYS A 4 31.03 10.25 -20.94
N LYS A 5 31.52 11.02 -19.97
CA LYS A 5 32.16 10.45 -18.77
C LYS A 5 31.07 9.69 -18.01
N LYS A 6 31.22 8.36 -17.87
CA LYS A 6 30.27 7.57 -17.09
C LYS A 6 30.27 8.01 -15.64
N GLU A 7 29.10 8.17 -15.05
CA GLU A 7 29.00 8.42 -13.62
C GLU A 7 29.64 7.25 -12.84
N SER A 8 30.67 7.55 -12.08
CA SER A 8 31.30 6.59 -11.18
C SER A 8 31.14 7.11 -9.77
N GLY A 9 30.47 6.38 -8.89
CA GLY A 9 30.36 6.79 -7.50
C GLY A 9 29.20 6.13 -6.74
N THR A 10 29.10 6.60 -5.53
CA THR A 10 28.05 6.23 -4.60
C THR A 10 26.95 7.30 -4.65
N GLU A 11 25.71 6.91 -4.89
CA GLU A 11 24.54 7.77 -4.83
C GLU A 11 23.73 7.47 -3.58
N THR A 12 23.28 8.51 -2.90
CA THR A 12 22.36 8.39 -1.79
C THR A 12 20.99 8.87 -2.23
N ILE A 13 19.95 8.10 -1.90
CA ILE A 13 18.58 8.48 -2.22
C ILE A 13 18.23 9.74 -1.44
N GLN A 14 17.89 10.80 -2.16
CA GLN A 14 17.45 12.06 -1.55
C GLN A 14 15.97 11.97 -1.18
N TRP A 15 15.67 12.27 0.06
CA TRP A 15 14.30 12.30 0.61
C TRP A 15 13.89 13.75 0.91
N ARG A 16 12.64 14.08 0.62
CA ARG A 16 11.99 15.28 1.16
C ARG A 16 11.18 14.86 2.39
N ASP A 17 10.99 15.77 3.33
CA ASP A 17 10.35 15.50 4.62
C ASP A 17 8.92 14.93 4.49
N ASP A 18 8.22 15.28 3.41
CA ASP A 18 6.85 14.85 3.11
C ASP A 18 6.79 13.56 2.26
N GLN A 19 7.94 13.02 1.85
CA GLN A 19 8.00 11.85 0.98
C GLN A 19 8.07 10.55 1.78
N PHE A 20 7.30 9.58 1.35
CA PHE A 20 7.39 8.19 1.84
C PHE A 20 7.95 7.22 0.78
N CYS A 21 8.13 7.68 -0.44
CA CYS A 21 8.71 6.91 -1.54
C CYS A 21 9.68 7.77 -2.36
N ALA A 22 10.81 7.20 -2.72
CA ALA A 22 11.78 7.81 -3.62
C ALA A 22 12.23 6.79 -4.68
N VAL A 23 12.56 7.29 -5.87
CA VAL A 23 12.93 6.45 -7.02
C VAL A 23 14.21 6.96 -7.64
N ILE A 24 15.16 6.04 -7.91
CA ILE A 24 16.34 6.28 -8.74
C ILE A 24 16.24 5.38 -9.96
N GLU A 25 16.42 5.96 -11.14
CA GLU A 25 16.48 5.23 -12.40
C GLU A 25 17.80 5.53 -13.12
N LYS A 26 18.49 4.50 -13.57
CA LYS A 26 19.77 4.60 -14.30
C LYS A 26 19.82 3.64 -15.46
N LYS A 27 20.51 4.04 -16.54
CA LYS A 27 20.87 3.16 -17.63
C LYS A 27 22.29 2.67 -17.44
N ALA A 28 22.54 1.42 -17.82
CA ALA A 28 23.87 0.82 -17.72
C ALA A 28 24.93 1.57 -18.54
N GLU A 29 24.53 2.21 -19.64
CA GLU A 29 25.43 3.00 -20.49
C GLU A 29 25.92 4.30 -19.83
N ASP A 30 25.11 4.84 -18.88
CA ASP A 30 25.39 6.14 -18.22
C ASP A 30 26.25 5.95 -16.95
N VAL A 31 26.33 4.76 -16.39
CA VAL A 31 27.03 4.48 -15.12
C VAL A 31 28.21 3.52 -15.27
N SER A 32 29.15 3.59 -14.32
CA SER A 32 30.25 2.63 -14.27
C SER A 32 29.81 1.30 -13.62
N PRO A 33 30.53 0.20 -13.83
CA PRO A 33 30.27 -1.06 -13.13
C PRO A 33 30.38 -0.98 -11.60
N LYS A 34 31.04 0.08 -11.08
CA LYS A 34 31.20 0.32 -9.63
C LYS A 34 30.11 1.23 -9.06
N TYR A 35 29.12 1.64 -9.88
CA TYR A 35 28.02 2.44 -9.40
C TYR A 35 27.22 1.67 -8.35
N CYS A 36 26.97 2.32 -7.23
CA CYS A 36 26.14 1.76 -6.17
C CYS A 36 25.24 2.82 -5.54
N VAL A 37 24.19 2.34 -4.91
CA VAL A 37 23.23 3.17 -4.17
C VAL A 37 23.28 2.77 -2.70
N ILE A 38 23.43 3.75 -1.82
CA ILE A 38 23.35 3.51 -0.37
C ILE A 38 21.92 3.21 0.02
N ALA A 39 21.74 2.03 0.63
CA ALA A 39 20.46 1.60 1.18
C ALA A 39 20.30 2.09 2.61
N ASP A 40 19.10 2.53 2.93
CA ASP A 40 18.68 2.87 4.28
C ASP A 40 17.90 1.68 4.86
N GLU A 41 18.35 1.14 5.99
CA GLU A 41 17.72 -0.01 6.66
C GLU A 41 16.30 0.30 7.17
N SER A 42 15.96 1.57 7.38
CA SER A 42 14.60 2.00 7.74
C SER A 42 13.62 1.97 6.55
N LYS A 43 14.07 1.55 5.38
CA LYS A 43 13.30 1.56 4.13
C LYS A 43 13.17 0.15 3.55
N TYR A 44 12.05 -0.10 2.87
CA TYR A 44 11.93 -1.18 1.91
C TYR A 44 12.62 -0.73 0.62
N THR A 45 13.65 -1.43 0.18
CA THR A 45 14.36 -1.09 -1.05
C THR A 45 14.10 -2.17 -2.10
N LEU A 46 13.39 -1.80 -3.16
CA LEU A 46 13.00 -2.68 -4.26
C LEU A 46 13.93 -2.43 -5.45
N LEU A 47 14.41 -3.49 -6.06
CA LEU A 47 15.21 -3.43 -7.28
C LEU A 47 14.38 -3.96 -8.46
N TYR A 48 14.34 -3.17 -9.52
CA TYR A 48 13.81 -3.56 -10.83
C TYR A 48 14.94 -3.54 -11.86
N ARG A 49 14.96 -4.52 -12.76
CA ARG A 49 15.90 -4.61 -13.86
C ARG A 49 15.13 -4.82 -15.15
N ASP A 50 15.38 -3.96 -16.15
CA ASP A 50 14.67 -3.98 -17.43
C ASP A 50 13.14 -4.07 -17.27
N GLY A 51 12.59 -3.32 -16.30
CA GLY A 51 11.17 -3.26 -16.00
C GLY A 51 10.63 -4.41 -15.13
N SER A 52 11.41 -5.45 -14.87
CA SER A 52 10.98 -6.59 -14.05
C SER A 52 11.42 -6.44 -12.60
N PHE A 53 10.53 -6.79 -11.67
CA PHE A 53 10.85 -6.85 -10.24
C PHE A 53 11.88 -7.95 -9.96
N TYR A 54 13.02 -7.57 -9.40
CA TYR A 54 14.10 -8.48 -9.07
C TYR A 54 14.06 -8.95 -7.62
N GLY A 55 13.55 -8.10 -6.71
CA GLY A 55 13.45 -8.40 -5.30
C GLY A 55 13.86 -7.23 -4.40
N MET A 56 14.05 -7.54 -3.13
CA MET A 56 14.68 -6.64 -2.16
C MET A 56 16.14 -7.08 -1.96
N PRO A 57 17.10 -6.41 -2.62
CA PRO A 57 18.48 -6.79 -2.51
C PRO A 57 18.99 -6.59 -1.08
N ARG A 58 19.80 -7.53 -0.60
CA ARG A 58 20.53 -7.33 0.66
C ARG A 58 21.69 -6.38 0.40
N PRO A 59 21.76 -5.24 1.11
CA PRO A 59 22.89 -4.34 0.95
C PRO A 59 24.21 -5.03 1.35
N TYR A 60 25.23 -4.88 0.52
CA TYR A 60 26.58 -5.31 0.89
C TYR A 60 27.31 -4.11 1.47
N GLY A 61 27.61 -4.13 2.79
CA GLY A 61 28.19 -2.99 3.49
C GLY A 61 27.32 -1.71 3.38
N GLY A 62 25.98 -1.84 3.36
CA GLY A 62 25.07 -0.71 3.20
C GLY A 62 24.83 -0.28 1.75
N ALA A 63 25.48 -0.87 0.75
CA ALA A 63 25.40 -0.49 -0.66
C ALA A 63 24.70 -1.55 -1.52
N ILE A 64 23.90 -1.11 -2.47
CA ILE A 64 23.26 -1.92 -3.51
C ILE A 64 23.93 -1.62 -4.84
N PHE A 65 24.35 -2.66 -5.54
CA PHE A 65 24.95 -2.58 -6.87
C PHE A 65 23.91 -3.01 -7.93
N PRO A 66 23.18 -2.06 -8.54
CA PRO A 66 22.00 -2.38 -9.35
C PRO A 66 22.32 -3.23 -10.59
N PHE A 67 23.52 -3.07 -11.13
CA PHE A 67 24.00 -3.76 -12.34
C PHE A 67 24.92 -4.95 -12.06
N ALA A 68 25.19 -5.27 -10.78
CA ALA A 68 25.94 -6.47 -10.44
C ALA A 68 25.07 -7.71 -10.65
N VAL A 69 25.66 -8.73 -11.24
CA VAL A 69 25.00 -10.02 -11.44
C VAL A 69 25.26 -10.91 -10.22
N ASP A 70 24.23 -11.52 -9.69
CA ASP A 70 24.40 -12.54 -8.64
C ASP A 70 25.17 -13.73 -9.25
N PRO A 71 26.24 -14.20 -8.61
CA PRO A 71 26.98 -15.38 -9.06
C PRO A 71 26.09 -16.62 -9.26
N LYS A 72 24.98 -16.72 -8.54
CA LYS A 72 24.02 -17.82 -8.68
C LYS A 72 23.15 -17.72 -9.95
N GLU A 73 23.08 -16.54 -10.58
CA GLU A 73 22.35 -16.31 -11.83
C GLU A 73 23.21 -16.53 -13.08
N GLN A 74 24.49 -16.82 -12.91
CA GLN A 74 25.34 -17.25 -14.00
C GLN A 74 24.84 -18.62 -14.49
N GLY A 75 24.15 -18.57 -15.65
CA GLY A 75 23.71 -19.79 -16.30
C GLY A 75 24.89 -20.70 -16.61
N SER A 76 24.64 -22.00 -16.84
CA SER A 76 25.61 -23.04 -17.12
C SER A 76 26.57 -22.77 -18.31
N LYS A 77 26.38 -21.66 -19.04
CA LYS A 77 27.19 -21.22 -20.19
C LYS A 77 27.99 -19.92 -19.95
N GLY A 78 28.03 -19.39 -18.72
CA GLY A 78 28.85 -18.20 -18.44
C GLY A 78 28.34 -16.89 -19.08
N GLU A 79 27.14 -16.86 -19.64
CA GLU A 79 26.55 -15.66 -20.19
C GLU A 79 26.08 -14.75 -19.04
N LEU A 80 26.79 -13.65 -18.85
CA LEU A 80 26.35 -12.56 -17.99
C LEU A 80 25.09 -11.93 -18.61
N LYS A 81 23.96 -11.99 -17.91
CA LYS A 81 22.79 -11.20 -18.30
C LYS A 81 23.15 -9.72 -18.16
N ASN A 82 23.27 -9.02 -19.27
CA ASN A 82 23.48 -7.59 -19.28
C ASN A 82 22.14 -6.90 -19.08
N PHE A 83 21.94 -6.25 -17.94
CA PHE A 83 20.81 -5.38 -17.70
C PHE A 83 21.11 -3.99 -18.26
N HIS A 84 20.18 -3.46 -19.07
CA HIS A 84 20.33 -2.16 -19.70
C HIS A 84 19.79 -1.04 -18.83
N PHE A 85 18.86 -1.35 -17.94
CA PHE A 85 18.16 -0.40 -17.12
C PHE A 85 17.95 -0.94 -15.71
N ALA A 86 18.17 -0.10 -14.70
CA ALA A 86 17.87 -0.42 -13.31
C ALA A 86 17.08 0.71 -12.66
N LYS A 87 16.07 0.32 -11.90
CA LYS A 87 15.27 1.20 -11.05
C LYS A 87 15.35 0.71 -9.61
N ILE A 88 15.67 1.63 -8.70
CA ILE A 88 15.61 1.40 -7.25
C ILE A 88 14.46 2.22 -6.71
N VAL A 89 13.54 1.56 -6.04
CA VAL A 89 12.42 2.17 -5.34
C VAL A 89 12.63 1.98 -3.85
N SER A 90 12.61 3.08 -3.10
CA SER A 90 12.78 3.06 -1.65
C SER A 90 11.49 3.56 -1.00
N ILE A 91 10.93 2.79 -0.07
CA ILE A 91 9.65 3.09 0.61
C ILE A 91 9.88 3.05 2.11
N SER A 92 9.41 4.04 2.85
CA SER A 92 9.55 4.08 4.31
C SER A 92 8.88 2.87 4.97
N LYS A 93 9.55 2.22 5.94
CA LYS A 93 8.97 1.18 6.80
C LYS A 93 8.03 1.74 7.85
N ASP A 94 8.30 2.98 8.28
CA ASP A 94 7.45 3.70 9.26
C ASP A 94 6.23 4.33 8.63
N PHE A 95 5.82 3.79 7.50
CA PHE A 95 4.70 4.23 6.72
C PHE A 95 3.39 3.78 7.38
N ASN A 96 2.70 4.74 7.98
CA ASN A 96 1.35 4.57 8.53
C ASN A 96 0.44 5.63 7.92
N LEU A 97 -0.40 5.24 6.98
CA LEU A 97 -1.38 6.14 6.38
C LEU A 97 -2.64 6.17 7.21
N LYS A 98 -2.99 7.36 7.68
CA LYS A 98 -4.27 7.61 8.33
C LYS A 98 -5.36 7.75 7.28
N ILE A 99 -6.36 6.88 7.34
CA ILE A 99 -7.56 6.94 6.50
C ILE A 99 -8.72 7.43 7.37
N ASP A 100 -9.10 8.68 7.14
CA ASP A 100 -10.28 9.31 7.74
C ASP A 100 -11.39 9.30 6.69
N TRP A 101 -12.51 8.65 6.97
CA TRP A 101 -13.55 8.40 6.00
C TRP A 101 -14.96 8.57 6.57
N GLY A 102 -15.89 8.87 5.70
CA GLY A 102 -17.31 8.96 6.04
C GLY A 102 -18.17 8.96 4.79
N THR A 103 -19.37 8.45 4.92
CA THR A 103 -20.35 8.48 3.84
C THR A 103 -20.96 9.89 3.72
N GLN A 104 -20.81 10.53 2.58
CA GLN A 104 -21.56 11.75 2.24
C GLN A 104 -23.00 11.41 1.88
N ILE A 105 -23.18 10.29 1.17
CA ILE A 105 -24.50 9.76 0.80
C ILE A 105 -24.61 8.38 1.47
N PRO A 106 -25.63 8.13 2.30
CA PRO A 106 -25.83 6.83 2.92
C PRO A 106 -25.98 5.71 1.89
N PHE A 107 -25.47 4.54 2.22
CA PHE A 107 -25.67 3.34 1.41
C PHE A 107 -27.11 2.85 1.55
N LYS A 108 -27.73 2.43 0.45
CA LYS A 108 -29.01 1.71 0.50
C LYS A 108 -28.73 0.23 0.69
N ILE A 109 -29.20 -0.32 1.79
CA ILE A 109 -29.03 -1.75 2.13
C ILE A 109 -30.43 -2.35 2.36
N GLU A 110 -30.69 -3.51 1.75
CA GLU A 110 -31.90 -4.28 1.97
C GLU A 110 -31.73 -5.14 3.22
N ASP A 111 -32.70 -5.09 4.12
CA ASP A 111 -32.75 -5.95 5.31
C ASP A 111 -32.92 -7.42 4.88
N PRO A 112 -32.02 -8.32 5.29
CA PRO A 112 -32.07 -9.70 4.85
C PRO A 112 -33.30 -10.46 5.36
N ILE A 113 -33.94 -9.99 6.46
CA ILE A 113 -35.08 -10.63 7.10
C ILE A 113 -36.39 -9.99 6.63
N THR A 114 -36.53 -8.66 6.77
CA THR A 114 -37.80 -7.95 6.49
C THR A 114 -37.95 -7.54 5.03
N LYS A 115 -36.87 -7.58 4.23
CA LYS A 115 -36.82 -7.09 2.85
C LYS A 115 -37.09 -5.60 2.69
N GLU A 116 -37.09 -4.88 3.77
CA GLU A 116 -37.23 -3.41 3.75
C GLU A 116 -35.88 -2.74 3.43
N ALA A 117 -35.96 -1.59 2.78
CA ALA A 117 -34.77 -0.80 2.47
C ALA A 117 -34.40 0.15 3.63
N TYR A 118 -33.11 0.22 3.92
CA TYR A 118 -32.53 1.11 4.92
C TYR A 118 -31.43 1.97 4.31
N ASN A 119 -31.31 3.20 4.80
CA ASN A 119 -30.19 4.09 4.55
C ASN A 119 -29.17 3.91 5.67
N VAL A 120 -27.95 3.54 5.32
CA VAL A 120 -26.87 3.26 6.27
C VAL A 120 -25.73 4.26 6.05
N GLY A 121 -25.56 5.16 7.01
CA GLY A 121 -24.43 6.08 7.10
C GLY A 121 -23.34 5.49 8.00
N ALA A 122 -22.09 5.67 7.64
CA ALA A 122 -20.97 5.19 8.44
C ALA A 122 -19.75 6.09 8.31
N SER A 123 -18.92 6.13 9.36
CA SER A 123 -17.63 6.81 9.34
C SER A 123 -16.64 6.18 10.32
N GLY A 124 -15.36 6.46 10.11
CA GLY A 124 -14.33 5.97 10.99
C GLY A 124 -12.94 6.51 10.63
N VAL A 125 -11.98 6.15 11.46
CA VAL A 125 -10.57 6.49 11.28
C VAL A 125 -9.74 5.25 11.55
N PHE A 126 -8.89 4.87 10.62
CA PHE A 126 -7.99 3.74 10.78
C PHE A 126 -6.66 4.00 10.07
N TYR A 127 -5.68 3.13 10.30
CA TYR A 127 -4.37 3.22 9.68
C TYR A 127 -4.09 2.00 8.82
N VAL A 128 -3.41 2.23 7.71
CA VAL A 128 -2.88 1.15 6.86
C VAL A 128 -1.38 1.28 6.71
N ASN A 129 -0.70 0.14 6.61
CA ASN A 129 0.72 0.05 6.28
C ASN A 129 0.96 -1.07 5.27
N ILE A 130 2.20 -1.16 4.78
CA ILE A 130 2.61 -2.31 3.97
C ILE A 130 2.52 -3.55 4.85
N ASP A 131 1.82 -4.58 4.34
CA ASP A 131 1.69 -5.85 5.04
C ASP A 131 3.08 -6.49 5.23
N PRO A 132 3.54 -6.70 6.47
CA PRO A 132 4.87 -7.25 6.74
C PRO A 132 5.00 -8.72 6.32
N THR A 133 3.88 -9.41 6.10
CA THR A 133 3.88 -10.78 5.61
C THR A 133 4.29 -10.79 4.14
N ASP A 134 5.46 -11.35 3.84
CA ASP A 134 6.08 -11.31 2.50
C ASP A 134 6.32 -9.85 2.03
N ALA A 135 7.00 -9.08 2.87
CA ALA A 135 7.17 -7.64 2.70
C ALA A 135 7.72 -7.23 1.32
N ALA A 136 8.59 -8.05 0.71
CA ALA A 136 9.12 -7.76 -0.63
C ALA A 136 8.02 -7.73 -1.69
N ARG A 137 7.18 -8.76 -1.73
CA ARG A 137 6.07 -8.86 -2.67
C ARG A 137 4.99 -7.82 -2.39
N LYS A 138 4.72 -7.57 -1.11
CA LYS A 138 3.69 -6.59 -0.71
C LYS A 138 4.11 -5.16 -1.03
N ALA A 139 5.37 -4.81 -0.79
CA ALA A 139 5.92 -3.50 -1.19
C ALA A 139 5.94 -3.33 -2.72
N ASP A 140 6.27 -4.39 -3.48
CA ASP A 140 6.17 -4.39 -4.94
C ASP A 140 4.72 -4.18 -5.41
N MET A 141 3.76 -4.89 -4.83
CA MET A 141 2.34 -4.71 -5.14
C MET A 141 1.89 -3.27 -4.86
N PHE A 142 2.29 -2.72 -3.71
CA PHE A 142 1.97 -1.36 -3.32
C PHE A 142 2.56 -0.35 -4.31
N TYR A 143 3.84 -0.47 -4.63
CA TYR A 143 4.48 0.39 -5.61
C TYR A 143 3.76 0.34 -6.96
N ASN A 144 3.57 -0.84 -7.52
CA ASN A 144 3.01 -0.99 -8.86
C ASN A 144 1.55 -0.52 -8.96
N LYS A 145 0.73 -0.73 -7.94
CA LYS A 145 -0.70 -0.39 -7.98
C LYS A 145 -1.01 1.02 -7.50
N CYS A 146 -0.22 1.56 -6.59
CA CYS A 146 -0.50 2.87 -5.99
C CYS A 146 0.43 3.98 -6.47
N LEU A 147 1.67 3.68 -6.86
CA LEU A 147 2.71 4.69 -7.05
C LEU A 147 3.30 4.74 -8.44
N SER A 148 3.46 3.61 -9.14
CA SER A 148 4.25 3.52 -10.37
C SER A 148 3.75 4.41 -11.52
N GLN A 149 2.44 4.68 -11.56
CA GLN A 149 1.82 5.53 -12.59
C GLN A 149 1.74 7.01 -12.21
N ARG A 150 2.21 7.37 -11.01
CA ARG A 150 2.18 8.74 -10.51
C ARG A 150 3.51 9.43 -10.80
N LYS A 151 3.45 10.72 -11.06
CA LYS A 151 4.68 11.54 -11.15
C LYS A 151 5.33 11.64 -9.77
N ALA A 152 6.65 11.88 -9.74
CA ALA A 152 7.41 11.96 -8.49
C ALA A 152 6.85 12.98 -7.48
N GLU A 153 6.31 14.09 -7.97
CA GLU A 153 5.65 15.12 -7.16
C GLU A 153 4.32 14.69 -6.52
N GLN A 154 3.75 13.54 -6.96
CA GLN A 154 2.50 12.97 -6.43
C GLN A 154 2.74 11.89 -5.36
N PHE A 155 4.00 11.61 -5.01
CA PHE A 155 4.34 10.69 -3.92
C PHE A 155 4.19 11.33 -2.53
N ASN A 156 3.15 12.13 -2.32
CA ASN A 156 2.83 12.69 -1.02
C ASN A 156 1.76 11.85 -0.30
N THR A 157 1.76 11.97 1.01
CA THR A 157 0.88 11.21 1.89
C THR A 157 -0.60 11.53 1.65
N GLU A 158 -0.93 12.80 1.41
CA GLU A 158 -2.30 13.28 1.24
C GLU A 158 -2.96 12.68 0.00
N ALA A 159 -2.33 12.82 -1.16
CA ALA A 159 -2.84 12.26 -2.42
C ALA A 159 -3.03 10.74 -2.37
N LEU A 160 -2.16 10.05 -1.62
CA LEU A 160 -2.29 8.61 -1.44
C LEU A 160 -3.44 8.25 -0.48
N CYS A 161 -3.62 9.01 0.61
CA CYS A 161 -4.75 8.83 1.52
C CYS A 161 -6.08 9.04 0.80
N ASP A 162 -6.17 10.06 -0.06
CA ASP A 162 -7.37 10.33 -0.85
C ASP A 162 -7.70 9.18 -1.80
N PHE A 163 -6.70 8.70 -2.53
CA PHE A 163 -6.87 7.55 -3.41
C PHE A 163 -7.35 6.29 -2.66
N LEU A 164 -6.76 5.98 -1.52
CA LEU A 164 -7.13 4.81 -0.71
C LEU A 164 -8.50 4.99 -0.04
N ARG A 165 -8.84 6.21 0.36
CA ARG A 165 -10.16 6.57 0.89
C ARG A 165 -11.26 6.34 -0.13
N GLU A 166 -11.07 6.81 -1.35
CA GLU A 166 -12.02 6.59 -2.45
C GLU A 166 -12.21 5.11 -2.75
N ALA A 167 -11.10 4.36 -2.88
CA ALA A 167 -11.15 2.91 -3.09
C ALA A 167 -11.90 2.17 -1.96
N PHE A 168 -11.76 2.65 -0.73
CA PHE A 168 -12.47 2.11 0.43
C PHE A 168 -13.96 2.43 0.39
N ILE A 169 -14.33 3.69 0.17
CA ILE A 169 -15.73 4.15 0.13
C ILE A 169 -16.54 3.41 -0.95
N MET A 170 -15.93 3.14 -2.09
CA MET A 170 -16.58 2.39 -3.18
C MET A 170 -16.98 0.96 -2.80
N GLN A 171 -16.34 0.35 -1.82
CA GLN A 171 -16.52 -1.07 -1.49
C GLN A 171 -17.11 -1.31 -0.10
N VAL A 172 -16.96 -0.35 0.82
CA VAL A 172 -17.34 -0.55 2.23
C VAL A 172 -18.82 -0.86 2.40
N GLY A 173 -19.70 -0.24 1.61
CA GLY A 173 -21.15 -0.51 1.67
C GLY A 173 -21.50 -1.96 1.38
N ALA A 174 -20.91 -2.55 0.33
CA ALA A 174 -21.08 -3.96 0.00
C ALA A 174 -20.56 -4.88 1.11
N LYS A 175 -19.43 -4.53 1.73
CA LYS A 175 -18.85 -5.32 2.83
C LYS A 175 -19.68 -5.24 4.11
N ILE A 176 -20.29 -4.11 4.39
CA ILE A 176 -21.27 -3.97 5.50
C ILE A 176 -22.49 -4.84 5.22
N GLN A 177 -23.02 -4.83 4.00
CA GLN A 177 -24.13 -5.69 3.62
C GLN A 177 -23.79 -7.18 3.75
N GLU A 178 -22.64 -7.62 3.25
CA GLU A 178 -22.16 -9.00 3.42
C GLU A 178 -22.13 -9.40 4.90
N TYR A 179 -21.61 -8.53 5.76
CA TYR A 179 -21.57 -8.79 7.21
C TYR A 179 -22.95 -8.97 7.81
N ILE A 180 -23.91 -8.09 7.49
CA ILE A 180 -25.28 -8.15 8.01
C ILE A 180 -26.01 -9.44 7.57
N VAL A 181 -25.83 -9.80 6.29
CA VAL A 181 -26.39 -11.05 5.74
C VAL A 181 -25.83 -12.29 6.46
N GLU A 182 -24.51 -12.34 6.66
CA GLU A 182 -23.87 -13.48 7.37
C GLU A 182 -24.30 -13.59 8.83
N LYS A 183 -24.54 -12.47 9.49
CA LYS A 183 -25.08 -12.47 10.86
C LYS A 183 -26.55 -12.89 10.90
N ASN A 184 -27.23 -12.97 9.76
CA ASN A 184 -28.67 -13.24 9.65
C ASN A 184 -29.48 -12.36 10.62
N SER A 185 -29.14 -11.05 10.65
CA SER A 185 -29.69 -10.08 11.60
C SER A 185 -30.46 -9.00 10.87
N SER A 186 -31.58 -8.56 11.45
CA SER A 186 -32.34 -7.41 10.91
C SER A 186 -31.55 -6.11 11.13
N LEU A 187 -31.63 -5.21 10.15
CA LEU A 187 -31.07 -3.86 10.24
C LEU A 187 -31.66 -3.03 11.38
N GLN A 188 -32.85 -3.37 11.86
CA GLN A 188 -33.44 -2.76 13.05
C GLN A 188 -32.56 -2.90 14.29
N ASN A 189 -31.81 -4.01 14.40
CA ASN A 189 -30.91 -4.27 15.52
C ASN A 189 -29.67 -3.36 15.54
N TYR A 190 -29.43 -2.61 14.47
CA TYR A 190 -28.31 -1.67 14.34
C TYR A 190 -28.74 -0.20 14.50
N ILE A 191 -30.01 0.04 14.85
CA ILE A 191 -30.51 1.40 15.10
C ILE A 191 -30.15 1.81 16.53
N GLY A 192 -29.50 2.96 16.69
CA GLY A 192 -29.20 3.53 18.02
C GLY A 192 -28.12 2.82 18.83
N LEU A 193 -27.23 2.10 18.16
CA LEU A 193 -26.12 1.42 18.82
C LEU A 193 -25.21 2.36 19.61
N GLN A 194 -24.75 1.88 20.77
CA GLN A 194 -23.77 2.59 21.59
C GLN A 194 -22.36 2.44 21.01
N PRO A 195 -21.43 3.35 21.32
CA PRO A 195 -20.06 3.29 20.79
C PRO A 195 -19.34 1.96 21.03
N ALA A 196 -19.55 1.31 22.17
CA ALA A 196 -18.95 0.02 22.48
C ALA A 196 -19.47 -1.11 21.55
N GLU A 197 -20.75 -1.05 21.16
CA GLU A 197 -21.35 -2.01 20.23
C GLU A 197 -20.83 -1.78 18.82
N ILE A 198 -20.68 -0.52 18.39
CA ILE A 198 -20.11 -0.15 17.09
C ILE A 198 -18.66 -0.63 17.02
N LEU A 199 -17.86 -0.46 18.08
CA LEU A 199 -16.48 -0.95 18.14
C LEU A 199 -16.43 -2.48 17.99
N LYS A 200 -17.32 -3.23 18.63
CA LYS A 200 -17.40 -4.68 18.47
C LYS A 200 -17.69 -5.07 17.02
N ILE A 201 -18.67 -4.43 16.38
CA ILE A 201 -18.98 -4.63 14.96
C ILE A 201 -17.77 -4.30 14.08
N SER A 202 -17.08 -3.19 14.38
CA SER A 202 -15.88 -2.78 13.66
C SER A 202 -14.78 -3.85 13.72
N MET A 203 -14.57 -4.48 14.88
CA MET A 203 -13.59 -5.56 15.04
C MET A 203 -14.01 -6.82 14.25
N GLU A 204 -15.29 -7.15 14.26
CA GLU A 204 -15.81 -8.32 13.55
C GLU A 204 -15.80 -8.17 12.02
N ILE A 205 -16.05 -6.95 11.50
CA ILE A 205 -16.05 -6.67 10.05
C ILE A 205 -14.63 -6.40 9.50
N CYS A 206 -13.67 -6.08 10.36
CA CYS A 206 -12.31 -5.71 9.97
C CYS A 206 -11.66 -6.71 9.01
N PRO A 207 -11.73 -8.04 9.20
CA PRO A 207 -11.14 -9.00 8.27
C PRO A 207 -11.69 -8.86 6.84
N LYS A 208 -12.99 -8.59 6.70
CA LYS A 208 -13.63 -8.37 5.39
C LYS A 208 -13.17 -7.07 4.74
N LEU A 209 -13.11 -5.99 5.51
CA LEU A 209 -12.68 -4.69 5.04
C LEU A 209 -11.18 -4.67 4.72
N SER A 210 -10.37 -5.46 5.43
CA SER A 210 -8.95 -5.61 5.15
C SER A 210 -8.68 -6.16 3.75
N THR A 211 -9.58 -6.96 3.18
CA THR A 211 -9.42 -7.49 1.82
C THR A 211 -9.35 -6.40 0.76
N ILE A 212 -9.96 -5.25 1.00
CA ILE A 212 -9.93 -4.09 0.10
C ILE A 212 -8.47 -3.64 -0.10
N PHE A 213 -7.70 -3.58 1.00
CA PHE A 213 -6.32 -3.11 0.99
C PHE A 213 -5.31 -4.20 0.63
N ALA A 214 -5.65 -5.47 0.86
CA ALA A 214 -4.76 -6.60 0.54
C ALA A 214 -4.37 -6.64 -0.94
N SER A 215 -5.26 -6.22 -1.84
CA SER A 215 -4.99 -6.13 -3.27
C SER A 215 -3.93 -5.08 -3.62
N TYR A 216 -3.68 -4.12 -2.75
CA TYR A 216 -2.64 -3.09 -2.88
C TYR A 216 -1.35 -3.44 -2.12
N GLY A 217 -1.27 -4.61 -1.48
CA GLY A 217 -0.14 -4.99 -0.63
C GLY A 217 -0.16 -4.33 0.76
N LEU A 218 -1.31 -3.78 1.16
CA LEU A 218 -1.50 -3.08 2.43
C LEU A 218 -2.33 -3.92 3.41
N SER A 219 -2.13 -3.68 4.69
CA SER A 219 -2.93 -4.22 5.79
C SER A 219 -3.42 -3.11 6.71
N ILE A 220 -4.57 -3.35 7.36
CA ILE A 220 -5.07 -2.44 8.40
C ILE A 220 -4.25 -2.67 9.66
N VAL A 221 -3.75 -1.58 10.23
CA VAL A 221 -3.04 -1.61 11.51
C VAL A 221 -4.04 -1.89 12.64
N LYS A 222 -3.56 -2.54 13.70
CA LYS A 222 -4.35 -2.93 14.87
C LYS A 222 -5.31 -1.82 15.31
N LEU A 223 -6.59 -2.17 15.39
CA LEU A 223 -7.65 -1.28 15.82
C LEU A 223 -7.61 -1.04 17.34
N SER A 224 -8.03 0.14 17.74
CA SER A 224 -8.24 0.54 19.13
C SER A 224 -9.56 1.33 19.25
N SER A 225 -9.91 1.76 20.47
CA SER A 225 -11.08 2.63 20.67
C SER A 225 -10.98 3.96 19.92
N GLU A 226 -9.76 4.45 19.71
CA GLU A 226 -9.50 5.72 19.00
C GLU A 226 -9.33 5.53 17.49
N ASN A 227 -8.91 4.32 17.07
CA ASN A 227 -8.63 3.97 15.68
C ASN A 227 -9.50 2.78 15.30
N SER A 228 -10.69 3.05 14.80
CA SER A 228 -11.67 2.03 14.44
C SER A 228 -12.21 2.27 13.05
N ILE A 229 -12.32 1.22 12.25
CA ILE A 229 -12.85 1.31 10.90
C ILE A 229 -14.27 1.88 10.91
N LEU A 230 -15.06 1.49 11.91
CA LEU A 230 -16.37 2.07 12.18
C LEU A 230 -16.34 2.75 13.54
N GLN A 231 -16.46 4.06 13.57
CA GLN A 231 -16.66 4.87 14.78
C GLN A 231 -18.10 5.32 14.89
N ARG A 232 -18.79 5.42 13.75
CA ARG A 232 -20.18 5.78 13.66
C ARG A 232 -20.89 4.86 12.68
N LEU A 233 -22.07 4.41 13.06
CA LEU A 233 -22.98 3.64 12.21
C LEU A 233 -24.39 4.16 12.45
N GLU A 234 -25.00 4.74 11.43
CA GLU A 234 -26.36 5.28 11.46
C GLU A 234 -27.23 4.47 10.52
N VAL A 235 -28.24 3.84 11.06
CA VAL A 235 -29.22 3.08 10.30
C VAL A 235 -30.58 3.75 10.41
N ARG A 236 -31.19 4.06 9.28
CA ARG A 236 -32.52 4.68 9.20
C ARG A 236 -33.32 3.98 8.11
N LYS A 237 -34.59 3.72 8.39
CA LYS A 237 -35.52 3.20 7.37
C LYS A 237 -35.55 4.18 6.19
N ALA A 238 -35.50 3.68 4.96
CA ALA A 238 -35.49 4.49 3.73
C ALA A 238 -36.86 5.06 3.41
#